data_bc4ee26a49737beccc1c6a4709917e81
#
_entry.id   bc4ee26a49737beccc1c6a4709917e81
#
_cell.length_a   1.000
_cell.length_b   1.000
_cell.length_c   1.000
_cell.angle_alpha   90.00
_cell.angle_beta   90.00
_cell.angle_gamma   90.00
#
_symmetry.space_group_name_H-M   'P 1'
#
loop_
_entity.id
_entity.type
_entity.pdbx_description
1 polymer ?
#
loop_
_entity_poly.entity_id
_entity_poly.type
_entity_poly.pdbx_seq_one_letter_code
_entity_poly.pdbx_strand_id
1 'polypeptide(L)'
;MKKYYTRACNFAYGKFSIELVRKKKNLPLNGNKKISFGQIEILTRTSIKKIDLKDIKKLPKLLKKKINKDLKIIAKKNKNFSSLNFNKIPNIMGILNLTPDSFSDGGKFNKKKKGISHTKNLFKSGADIIDVGGESTRPGSKPVSKKEEWDRIKEILKDINKKIP
;
A
#
# COMPACT_ATOMS: atom_id res chain seq x y z
N MET A 1 15.81 18.98 -15.89
CA MET A 1 14.35 19.17 -15.69
C MET A 1 13.99 19.02 -14.22
N LYS A 2 13.23 19.97 -13.61
CA LYS A 2 12.72 19.81 -12.25
C LYS A 2 11.81 18.59 -12.18
N LYS A 3 12.07 17.69 -11.24
CA LYS A 3 11.28 16.47 -11.03
C LYS A 3 10.07 16.81 -10.16
N TYR A 4 8.87 16.56 -10.67
CA TYR A 4 7.60 16.76 -9.95
C TYR A 4 6.95 15.43 -9.65
N TYR A 5 6.27 15.37 -8.52
CA TYR A 5 5.38 14.27 -8.15
C TYR A 5 4.00 14.82 -7.85
N THR A 6 2.98 14.08 -8.21
CA THR A 6 1.58 14.43 -7.97
C THR A 6 1.01 13.49 -6.91
N ARG A 7 0.42 14.06 -5.85
CA ARG A 7 -0.25 13.31 -4.79
C ARG A 7 -1.69 13.78 -4.66
N ALA A 8 -2.65 12.85 -4.63
CA ALA A 8 -4.04 13.16 -4.33
C ALA A 8 -4.18 13.59 -2.86
N CYS A 9 -5.05 14.58 -2.61
CA CYS A 9 -5.38 15.04 -1.27
C CYS A 9 -6.81 15.60 -1.21
N ASN A 10 -7.28 15.98 -0.02
CA ASN A 10 -8.65 16.39 0.24
C ASN A 10 -9.65 15.30 -0.18
N PHE A 11 -9.59 14.17 0.54
CA PHE A 11 -10.41 13.01 0.25
C PHE A 11 -11.84 13.15 0.77
N ALA A 12 -12.79 12.62 -0.02
CA ALA A 12 -14.17 12.40 0.38
C ALA A 12 -14.49 10.91 0.33
N TYR A 13 -15.44 10.47 1.16
CA TYR A 13 -15.75 9.05 1.36
C TYR A 13 -17.26 8.77 1.24
N GLY A 14 -17.62 7.52 0.94
CA GLY A 14 -18.98 7.01 0.97
C GLY A 14 -19.92 7.69 -0.02
N LYS A 15 -21.15 7.94 0.38
CA LYS A 15 -22.20 8.56 -0.44
C LYS A 15 -21.81 9.97 -0.90
N PHE A 16 -21.20 10.75 -0.03
CA PHE A 16 -20.74 12.09 -0.34
C PHE A 16 -19.70 12.10 -1.47
N SER A 17 -18.74 11.16 -1.44
CA SER A 17 -17.76 10.97 -2.50
C SER A 17 -18.44 10.69 -3.85
N ILE A 18 -19.43 9.77 -3.88
CA ILE A 18 -20.16 9.42 -5.10
C ILE A 18 -20.84 10.65 -5.71
N GLU A 19 -21.43 11.49 -4.87
CA GLU A 19 -22.09 12.72 -5.29
C GLU A 19 -21.11 13.72 -5.91
N LEU A 20 -19.95 13.94 -5.26
CA LEU A 20 -18.91 14.83 -5.77
C LEU A 20 -18.34 14.35 -7.10
N VAL A 21 -18.16 13.04 -7.28
CA VAL A 21 -17.71 12.46 -8.56
C VAL A 21 -18.80 12.64 -9.64
N ARG A 22 -20.07 12.42 -9.31
CA ARG A 22 -21.20 12.65 -10.23
C ARG A 22 -21.26 14.10 -10.68
N LYS A 23 -21.05 15.04 -9.75
CA LYS A 23 -21.00 16.49 -10.04
C LYS A 23 -19.69 16.95 -10.70
N LYS A 24 -18.78 16.04 -11.04
CA LYS A 24 -17.45 16.33 -11.62
C LYS A 24 -16.59 17.28 -10.77
N LYS A 25 -16.85 17.37 -9.47
CA LYS A 25 -16.05 18.16 -8.52
C LYS A 25 -14.80 17.41 -8.05
N ASN A 26 -14.90 16.08 -7.92
CA ASN A 26 -13.81 15.19 -7.50
C ASN A 26 -13.53 14.13 -8.56
N LEU A 27 -12.31 13.58 -8.52
CA LEU A 27 -11.91 12.39 -9.26
C LEU A 27 -11.92 11.16 -8.33
N PRO A 28 -12.36 9.99 -8.83
CA PRO A 28 -12.33 8.77 -8.03
C PRO A 28 -10.88 8.34 -7.78
N LEU A 29 -10.60 7.79 -6.62
CA LEU A 29 -9.30 7.17 -6.35
C LEU A 29 -9.32 5.72 -6.86
N ASN A 30 -8.36 5.36 -7.71
CA ASN A 30 -8.26 4.00 -8.25
C ASN A 30 -9.57 3.46 -8.85
N GLY A 31 -10.35 4.33 -9.49
CA GLY A 31 -11.66 3.99 -10.08
C GLY A 31 -12.78 3.77 -9.06
N ASN A 32 -12.51 3.85 -7.77
CA ASN A 32 -13.50 3.66 -6.72
C ASN A 32 -14.24 4.96 -6.42
N LYS A 33 -15.51 5.06 -6.84
CA LYS A 33 -16.34 6.25 -6.62
C LYS A 33 -16.68 6.51 -5.14
N LYS A 34 -16.53 5.51 -4.25
CA LYS A 34 -16.72 5.68 -2.80
C LYS A 34 -15.55 6.38 -2.11
N ILE A 35 -14.43 6.55 -2.81
CA ILE A 35 -13.27 7.31 -2.36
C ILE A 35 -12.87 8.25 -3.49
N SER A 36 -12.88 9.55 -3.26
CA SER A 36 -12.52 10.54 -4.26
C SER A 36 -11.68 11.66 -3.65
N PHE A 37 -11.04 12.45 -4.50
CA PHE A 37 -10.23 13.58 -4.08
C PHE A 37 -10.57 14.82 -4.90
N GLY A 38 -10.55 15.98 -4.24
CA GLY A 38 -10.86 17.28 -4.86
C GLY A 38 -9.64 18.14 -5.11
N GLN A 39 -8.49 17.79 -4.54
CA GLN A 39 -7.24 18.53 -4.64
C GLN A 39 -6.08 17.60 -4.92
N ILE A 40 -4.99 18.20 -5.41
CA ILE A 40 -3.69 17.55 -5.54
C ILE A 40 -2.60 18.39 -4.90
N GLU A 41 -1.54 17.72 -4.49
CA GLU A 41 -0.27 18.32 -4.13
C GLU A 41 0.75 18.09 -5.24
N ILE A 42 1.41 19.16 -5.63
CA ILE A 42 2.56 19.14 -6.52
C ILE A 42 3.81 19.20 -5.65
N LEU A 43 4.52 18.08 -5.59
CA LEU A 43 5.69 17.92 -4.73
C LEU A 43 6.97 18.14 -5.54
N THR A 44 7.88 18.91 -4.99
CA THR A 44 9.26 19.06 -5.47
C THR A 44 10.21 18.70 -4.33
N ARG A 45 11.52 18.77 -4.55
CA ARG A 45 12.49 18.56 -3.46
C ARG A 45 12.38 19.59 -2.34
N THR A 46 11.91 20.80 -2.66
CA THR A 46 11.98 21.97 -1.76
C THR A 46 10.63 22.57 -1.44
N SER A 47 9.54 22.10 -2.07
CA SER A 47 8.22 22.72 -1.89
C SER A 47 7.07 21.74 -2.13
N ILE A 48 5.95 22.03 -1.49
CA ILE A 48 4.65 21.39 -1.71
C ILE A 48 3.65 22.47 -2.04
N LYS A 49 2.98 22.33 -3.18
CA LYS A 49 1.92 23.26 -3.59
C LYS A 49 0.61 22.50 -3.73
N LYS A 50 -0.40 22.88 -2.95
CA LYS A 50 -1.78 22.37 -3.10
C LYS A 50 -2.51 23.16 -4.15
N ILE A 51 -3.31 22.47 -4.98
CA ILE A 51 -4.21 23.10 -5.97
C ILE A 51 -5.50 22.29 -6.10
N ASP A 52 -6.59 22.99 -6.35
CA ASP A 52 -7.86 22.37 -6.69
C ASP A 52 -7.80 21.73 -8.09
N LEU A 53 -8.56 20.67 -8.30
CA LEU A 53 -8.67 20.04 -9.63
C LEU A 53 -9.14 21.03 -10.71
N LYS A 54 -10.06 21.94 -10.36
CA LYS A 54 -10.56 23.00 -11.26
C LYS A 54 -9.49 23.97 -11.73
N ASP A 55 -8.44 24.19 -10.91
CA ASP A 55 -7.38 25.16 -11.17
C ASP A 55 -6.19 24.57 -11.97
N ILE A 56 -6.18 23.26 -12.22
CA ILE A 56 -5.17 22.61 -13.08
C ILE A 56 -5.10 23.25 -14.46
N LYS A 57 -6.24 23.72 -14.97
CA LYS A 57 -6.30 24.42 -16.28
C LYS A 57 -5.44 25.68 -16.34
N LYS A 58 -5.18 26.34 -15.20
CA LYS A 58 -4.37 27.57 -15.07
C LYS A 58 -2.85 27.31 -15.03
N LEU A 59 -2.44 26.05 -14.95
CA LEU A 59 -1.02 25.68 -14.86
C LEU A 59 -0.30 25.83 -16.20
N PRO A 60 1.04 26.07 -16.19
CA PRO A 60 1.86 26.06 -17.39
C PRO A 60 1.68 24.77 -18.20
N LYS A 61 1.71 24.86 -19.54
CA LYS A 61 1.39 23.76 -20.48
C LYS A 61 2.11 22.45 -20.17
N LEU A 62 3.43 22.49 -19.90
CA LEU A 62 4.22 21.28 -19.61
C LEU A 62 3.83 20.63 -18.29
N LEU A 63 3.66 21.44 -17.23
CA LEU A 63 3.27 20.94 -15.92
C LEU A 63 1.84 20.35 -15.95
N LYS A 64 0.91 21.04 -16.60
CA LYS A 64 -0.44 20.56 -16.83
C LYS A 64 -0.47 19.22 -17.56
N LYS A 65 0.32 19.05 -18.63
CA LYS A 65 0.43 17.78 -19.37
C LYS A 65 0.87 16.63 -18.47
N LYS A 66 1.91 16.87 -17.63
CA LYS A 66 2.40 15.86 -16.69
C LYS A 66 1.35 15.51 -15.63
N ILE A 67 0.76 16.51 -14.99
CA ILE A 67 -0.27 16.30 -13.94
C ILE A 67 -1.46 15.54 -14.52
N ASN A 68 -1.94 15.90 -15.71
CA ASN A 68 -3.05 15.17 -16.33
C ASN A 68 -2.70 13.70 -16.63
N LYS A 69 -1.44 13.39 -16.96
CA LYS A 69 -0.97 12.01 -17.09
C LYS A 69 -1.00 11.29 -15.75
N ASP A 70 -0.51 11.92 -14.68
CA ASP A 70 -0.50 11.35 -13.34
C ASP A 70 -1.94 11.13 -12.84
N LEU A 71 -2.84 12.10 -13.03
CA LEU A 71 -4.26 11.98 -12.66
C LEU A 71 -4.98 10.83 -13.38
N LYS A 72 -4.69 10.61 -14.66
CA LYS A 72 -5.22 9.45 -15.38
C LYS A 72 -4.82 8.13 -14.71
N ILE A 73 -3.58 8.05 -14.20
CA ILE A 73 -3.08 6.86 -13.49
C ILE A 73 -3.75 6.74 -12.11
N ILE A 74 -3.80 7.82 -11.34
CA ILE A 74 -4.36 7.86 -9.97
C ILE A 74 -5.86 7.54 -9.98
N ALA A 75 -6.60 8.06 -10.97
CA ALA A 75 -8.04 7.89 -11.05
C ALA A 75 -8.50 6.63 -11.78
N LYS A 76 -7.61 5.97 -12.54
CA LYS A 76 -7.94 4.76 -13.29
C LYS A 76 -8.08 3.56 -12.35
N LYS A 77 -9.08 2.70 -12.61
CA LYS A 77 -9.20 1.41 -11.95
C LYS A 77 -7.98 0.55 -12.31
N ASN A 78 -7.22 0.13 -11.31
CA ASN A 78 -6.12 -0.80 -11.48
C ASN A 78 -6.65 -2.22 -11.67
N LYS A 79 -5.90 -3.01 -12.44
CA LYS A 79 -6.14 -4.45 -12.52
C LYS A 79 -5.80 -5.10 -11.18
N ASN A 80 -6.49 -6.18 -10.86
CA ASN A 80 -6.10 -7.01 -9.73
C ASN A 80 -4.68 -7.52 -9.94
N PHE A 81 -3.93 -7.65 -8.84
CA PHE A 81 -2.59 -8.21 -8.86
C PHE A 81 -2.65 -9.62 -8.25
N SER A 82 -2.40 -10.65 -9.06
CA SER A 82 -2.57 -12.04 -8.65
C SER A 82 -3.97 -12.27 -8.05
N SER A 83 -4.08 -12.86 -6.89
CA SER A 83 -5.34 -13.06 -6.14
C SER A 83 -5.86 -11.80 -5.43
N LEU A 84 -5.07 -10.72 -5.35
CA LEU A 84 -5.47 -9.50 -4.66
C LEU A 84 -6.54 -8.75 -5.44
N ASN A 85 -7.68 -8.55 -4.80
CA ASN A 85 -8.78 -7.77 -5.35
C ASN A 85 -8.72 -6.31 -4.85
N PHE A 86 -8.21 -5.41 -5.67
CA PHE A 86 -8.15 -3.97 -5.33
C PHE A 86 -9.51 -3.26 -5.28
N ASN A 87 -10.61 -3.94 -5.59
CA ASN A 87 -11.96 -3.42 -5.33
C ASN A 87 -12.44 -3.75 -3.90
N LYS A 88 -11.82 -4.72 -3.23
CA LYS A 88 -12.01 -5.00 -1.81
C LYS A 88 -11.19 -3.99 -1.00
N ILE A 89 -11.84 -3.22 -0.16
CA ILE A 89 -11.20 -2.23 0.72
C ILE A 89 -11.80 -2.39 2.12
N PRO A 90 -10.96 -2.52 3.14
CA PRO A 90 -9.49 -2.64 3.11
C PRO A 90 -9.01 -4.02 2.65
N ASN A 91 -7.79 -4.07 2.06
CA ASN A 91 -6.99 -5.30 2.04
C ASN A 91 -6.18 -5.34 3.34
N ILE A 92 -6.14 -6.48 3.98
CA ILE A 92 -5.50 -6.68 5.29
C ILE A 92 -4.19 -7.44 5.08
N MET A 93 -3.09 -6.87 5.59
CA MET A 93 -1.78 -7.53 5.58
C MET A 93 -1.48 -8.03 6.99
N GLY A 94 -1.35 -9.35 7.12
CA GLY A 94 -0.87 -10.01 8.33
C GLY A 94 0.65 -10.05 8.36
N ILE A 95 1.26 -9.83 9.53
CA ILE A 95 2.71 -9.80 9.70
C ILE A 95 3.17 -11.06 10.41
N LEU A 96 4.12 -11.78 9.81
CA LEU A 96 4.80 -12.94 10.38
C LEU A 96 6.27 -12.62 10.60
N ASN A 97 6.64 -12.27 11.81
CA ASN A 97 8.02 -12.02 12.19
C ASN A 97 8.71 -13.30 12.70
N LEU A 98 9.78 -13.69 12.02
CA LEU A 98 10.59 -14.89 12.32
C LEU A 98 11.92 -14.51 12.97
N THR A 99 11.90 -13.51 13.83
CA THR A 99 13.08 -13.00 14.52
C THR A 99 13.04 -13.31 16.01
N PRO A 100 14.20 -13.53 16.68
CA PRO A 100 14.24 -13.70 18.13
C PRO A 100 13.67 -12.51 18.91
N ASP A 101 13.83 -11.29 18.36
CA ASP A 101 13.49 -10.01 18.98
C ASP A 101 12.33 -9.28 18.25
N SER A 102 11.35 -10.00 17.72
CA SER A 102 10.26 -9.34 17.00
C SER A 102 9.46 -8.40 17.91
N PHE A 103 9.04 -7.26 17.34
CA PHE A 103 8.41 -6.17 18.09
C PHE A 103 7.08 -6.57 18.72
N SER A 104 6.31 -7.42 18.05
CA SER A 104 4.97 -7.83 18.48
C SER A 104 4.93 -9.20 19.16
N ASP A 105 5.81 -10.12 18.75
CA ASP A 105 5.62 -11.55 19.06
C ASP A 105 6.75 -12.15 19.91
N GLY A 106 7.85 -11.40 20.21
CA GLY A 106 8.93 -11.82 21.09
C GLY A 106 9.53 -13.19 20.74
N GLY A 107 9.71 -13.48 19.45
CA GLY A 107 10.27 -14.75 18.99
C GLY A 107 9.32 -15.96 19.05
N LYS A 108 8.01 -15.75 19.33
CA LYS A 108 7.04 -16.85 19.50
C LYS A 108 6.92 -17.75 18.27
N PHE A 109 7.13 -17.22 17.06
CA PHE A 109 6.89 -17.90 15.80
C PHE A 109 8.16 -18.28 15.02
N ASN A 110 9.35 -18.10 15.60
CA ASN A 110 10.62 -18.44 14.98
C ASN A 110 10.82 -19.95 14.77
N LYS A 111 9.99 -20.81 15.40
CA LYS A 111 9.96 -22.25 15.13
C LYS A 111 9.05 -22.56 13.98
N LYS A 112 9.52 -23.33 12.97
CA LYS A 112 8.83 -23.68 11.73
C LYS A 112 7.34 -24.05 11.92
N LYS A 113 7.01 -24.96 12.84
CA LYS A 113 5.63 -25.40 13.09
C LYS A 113 4.73 -24.25 13.59
N LYS A 114 5.25 -23.40 14.48
CA LYS A 114 4.51 -22.26 15.03
C LYS A 114 4.30 -21.18 13.98
N GLY A 115 5.32 -20.88 13.16
CA GLY A 115 5.21 -19.93 12.05
C GLY A 115 4.14 -20.33 11.06
N ILE A 116 4.08 -21.60 10.63
CA ILE A 116 3.06 -22.10 9.70
C ILE A 116 1.66 -22.04 10.34
N SER A 117 1.52 -22.43 11.60
CA SER A 117 0.24 -22.34 12.31
C SER A 117 -0.25 -20.90 12.40
N HIS A 118 0.64 -19.97 12.73
CA HIS A 118 0.30 -18.55 12.81
C HIS A 118 -0.09 -17.98 11.44
N THR A 119 0.63 -18.33 10.37
CA THR A 119 0.25 -17.95 9.00
C THR A 119 -1.17 -18.41 8.65
N LYS A 120 -1.52 -19.66 8.97
CA LYS A 120 -2.88 -20.17 8.78
C LYS A 120 -3.92 -19.39 9.58
N ASN A 121 -3.60 -19.00 10.81
CA ASN A 121 -4.49 -18.20 11.63
C ASN A 121 -4.69 -16.80 11.05
N LEU A 122 -3.62 -16.14 10.54
CA LEU A 122 -3.73 -14.85 9.87
C LEU A 122 -4.68 -14.92 8.66
N PHE A 123 -4.54 -15.93 7.80
CA PHE A 123 -5.48 -16.14 6.68
C PHE A 123 -6.91 -16.38 7.15
N LYS A 124 -7.12 -17.27 8.14
CA LYS A 124 -8.45 -17.53 8.72
C LYS A 124 -9.07 -16.28 9.33
N SER A 125 -8.26 -15.38 9.88
CA SER A 125 -8.69 -14.10 10.44
C SER A 125 -8.91 -13.02 9.37
N GLY A 126 -8.76 -13.36 8.09
CA GLY A 126 -9.11 -12.47 6.97
C GLY A 126 -7.95 -11.68 6.38
N ALA A 127 -6.70 -12.05 6.64
CA ALA A 127 -5.55 -11.43 5.96
C ALA A 127 -5.55 -11.81 4.47
N ASP A 128 -5.40 -10.81 3.61
CA ASP A 128 -5.29 -10.96 2.15
C ASP A 128 -3.84 -11.10 1.71
N ILE A 129 -2.90 -10.65 2.53
CA ILE A 129 -1.45 -10.65 2.29
C ILE A 129 -0.76 -11.12 3.57
N ILE A 130 0.32 -11.87 3.45
CA ILE A 130 1.21 -12.18 4.57
C ILE A 130 2.59 -11.59 4.27
N ASP A 131 3.03 -10.68 5.13
CA ASP A 131 4.39 -10.17 5.13
C ASP A 131 5.26 -11.05 6.04
N VAL A 132 6.31 -11.65 5.47
CA VAL A 132 7.20 -12.57 6.19
C VAL A 132 8.57 -11.93 6.34
N GLY A 133 8.94 -11.56 7.56
CA GLY A 133 10.21 -10.90 7.88
C GLY A 133 11.14 -11.79 8.72
N GLY A 134 12.43 -11.80 8.37
CA GLY A 134 13.51 -12.46 9.12
C GLY A 134 14.47 -11.50 9.82
N GLU A 135 14.32 -10.18 9.61
CA GLU A 135 15.08 -9.13 10.27
C GLU A 135 14.18 -8.31 11.20
N SER A 136 14.70 -7.92 12.36
CA SER A 136 13.97 -7.08 13.32
C SER A 136 14.16 -5.61 12.99
N THR A 137 13.04 -4.88 12.87
CA THR A 137 13.04 -3.41 12.74
C THR A 137 12.94 -2.70 14.09
N ARG A 138 13.09 -3.42 15.20
CA ARG A 138 13.01 -2.86 16.55
C ARG A 138 14.17 -1.89 16.80
N PRO A 139 13.95 -0.72 17.42
CA PRO A 139 15.04 0.15 17.84
C PRO A 139 16.07 -0.60 18.69
N GLY A 140 17.35 -0.52 18.30
CA GLY A 140 18.45 -1.24 18.97
C GLY A 140 18.67 -2.68 18.51
N SER A 141 17.87 -3.23 17.60
CA SER A 141 18.16 -4.54 17.00
C SER A 141 19.42 -4.49 16.14
N LYS A 142 20.20 -5.56 16.17
CA LYS A 142 21.39 -5.70 15.31
C LYS A 142 20.95 -6.05 13.89
N PRO A 143 21.47 -5.36 12.85
CA PRO A 143 21.25 -5.76 11.47
C PRO A 143 21.75 -7.19 11.24
N VAL A 144 21.03 -7.95 10.43
CA VAL A 144 21.42 -9.30 10.03
C VAL A 144 21.87 -9.34 8.57
N SER A 145 22.73 -10.29 8.23
CA SER A 145 23.13 -10.47 6.84
C SER A 145 21.96 -10.99 6.00
N LYS A 146 21.94 -10.68 4.68
CA LYS A 146 20.94 -11.22 3.73
C LYS A 146 20.85 -12.75 3.79
N LYS A 147 21.99 -13.43 4.00
CA LYS A 147 22.04 -14.88 4.13
C LYS A 147 21.33 -15.36 5.39
N GLU A 148 21.59 -14.71 6.50
CA GLU A 148 20.96 -15.05 7.79
C GLU A 148 19.44 -14.80 7.75
N GLU A 149 19.01 -13.68 7.21
CA GLU A 149 17.58 -13.40 7.03
C GLU A 149 16.91 -14.45 6.14
N TRP A 150 17.54 -14.79 4.99
CA TRP A 150 17.05 -15.83 4.11
C TRP A 150 16.97 -17.20 4.80
N ASP A 151 17.98 -17.57 5.59
CA ASP A 151 18.00 -18.84 6.32
C ASP A 151 16.86 -18.93 7.34
N ARG A 152 16.44 -17.83 7.94
CA ARG A 152 15.28 -17.76 8.85
C ARG A 152 13.94 -17.99 8.15
N ILE A 153 13.76 -17.45 6.95
CA ILE A 153 12.45 -17.43 6.27
C ILE A 153 12.25 -18.55 5.24
N LYS A 154 13.31 -19.05 4.58
CA LYS A 154 13.23 -19.96 3.43
C LYS A 154 12.41 -21.22 3.66
N GLU A 155 12.54 -21.85 4.82
CA GLU A 155 11.85 -23.11 5.12
C GLU A 155 10.35 -22.89 5.34
N ILE A 156 9.99 -21.78 5.96
CA ILE A 156 8.58 -21.41 6.17
C ILE A 156 7.93 -21.01 4.84
N LEU A 157 8.61 -20.25 3.99
CA LEU A 157 8.13 -19.89 2.66
C LEU A 157 7.84 -21.12 1.80
N LYS A 158 8.73 -22.13 1.81
CA LYS A 158 8.52 -23.39 1.08
C LYS A 158 7.24 -24.11 1.53
N ASP A 159 7.00 -24.13 2.84
CA ASP A 159 5.85 -24.82 3.41
C ASP A 159 4.55 -24.04 3.24
N ILE A 160 4.58 -22.70 3.30
CA ILE A 160 3.43 -21.84 3.02
C ILE A 160 2.93 -22.10 1.61
N ASN A 161 3.82 -22.05 0.60
CA ASN A 161 3.45 -22.28 -0.80
C ASN A 161 2.83 -23.67 -1.07
N LYS A 162 3.13 -24.67 -0.23
CA LYS A 162 2.59 -26.04 -0.39
C LYS A 162 1.29 -26.27 0.36
N LYS A 163 1.01 -25.54 1.43
CA LYS A 163 -0.03 -25.85 2.42
C LYS A 163 -1.11 -24.79 2.56
N ILE A 164 -0.93 -23.64 1.93
CA ILE A 164 -1.87 -22.52 1.97
C ILE A 164 -2.27 -22.18 0.54
N PRO A 165 -3.55 -22.26 0.19
CA PRO A 165 -4.06 -22.03 -1.16
C PRO A 165 -3.88 -20.59 -1.64
#